data_52785cfa870bb4fe5a136556049c07e9
#
_entry.id   52785cfa870bb4fe5a136556049c07e9
#
_cell.length_a   1.000
_cell.length_b   1.000
_cell.length_c   1.000
_cell.angle_alpha   90.00
_cell.angle_beta   90.00
_cell.angle_gamma   90.00
#
_symmetry.space_group_name_H-M   'P 1'
#
loop_
_entity.id
_entity.type
_entity.pdbx_description
1 polymer ?
#
loop_
_entity_poly.entity_id
_entity_poly.type
_entity_poly.pdbx_seq_one_letter_code
_entity_poly.pdbx_strand_id
1 'polypeptide(L)'
;MSETPYPQHTALSLAASGIPVLPLRRGKVPFGNCPACADNACGGRPNMRVPGPCRCPSVCHAWAAATTDPAVIVSPQWAAAWRRAVCVAYHPGGAGLTVLDLDDADAITWARTALPATRTVPTTRGEHWIYQGAMPSRNAVRPGVDIKSTMSYARWLGPGSGTMTALPDAVRSLAVKEPSPPRRAPQTLSGLRTGGQGECPHRTPVFLERGVAMAEQRITEASSAVHATVYRTFLAVLSRHGRCGCLTDDHVTRLFTAAQAKGETLRHCTDAWTNARTTLGM
;
A
#
# COMPACT_ATOMS: atom_id res chain seq x y z
N MET A 1 -32.40 -15.53 -12.96
CA MET A 1 -31.19 -14.71 -13.07
C MET A 1 -31.25 -13.75 -11.88
N SER A 2 -30.41 -13.95 -10.88
CA SER A 2 -30.35 -13.07 -9.70
C SER A 2 -29.71 -11.74 -10.14
N GLU A 3 -30.47 -10.66 -10.09
CA GLU A 3 -29.94 -9.31 -10.30
C GLU A 3 -28.83 -9.08 -9.29
N THR A 4 -27.61 -8.84 -9.78
CA THR A 4 -26.49 -8.43 -8.92
C THR A 4 -26.89 -7.09 -8.27
N PRO A 5 -26.97 -6.99 -6.95
CA PRO A 5 -27.38 -5.76 -6.29
C PRO A 5 -26.49 -4.61 -6.80
N TYR A 6 -27.12 -3.51 -7.20
CA TYR A 6 -26.40 -2.34 -7.65
C TYR A 6 -25.41 -1.91 -6.55
N PRO A 7 -24.12 -1.67 -6.82
CA PRO A 7 -23.13 -1.42 -5.78
C PRO A 7 -23.50 -0.31 -4.79
N GLN A 8 -24.24 0.70 -5.24
CA GLN A 8 -24.72 1.79 -4.39
C GLN A 8 -25.74 1.33 -3.33
N HIS A 9 -26.64 0.37 -3.65
CA HIS A 9 -27.57 -0.17 -2.67
C HIS A 9 -26.85 -0.95 -1.57
N THR A 10 -25.87 -1.75 -1.95
CA THR A 10 -25.00 -2.43 -0.98
C THR A 10 -24.25 -1.42 -0.09
N ALA A 11 -23.76 -0.34 -0.68
CA ALA A 11 -23.09 0.72 0.07
C ALA A 11 -24.02 1.38 1.10
N LEU A 12 -25.26 1.71 0.73
CA LEU A 12 -26.24 2.30 1.66
C LEU A 12 -26.59 1.34 2.80
N SER A 13 -26.74 0.05 2.51
CA SER A 13 -27.00 -0.97 3.54
C SER A 13 -25.86 -1.09 4.54
N LEU A 14 -24.61 -1.08 4.06
CA LEU A 14 -23.41 -1.11 4.91
C LEU A 14 -23.28 0.17 5.74
N ALA A 15 -23.50 1.32 5.12
CA ALA A 15 -23.46 2.61 5.80
C ALA A 15 -24.48 2.70 6.94
N ALA A 16 -25.70 2.20 6.70
CA ALA A 16 -26.72 2.10 7.74
C ALA A 16 -26.33 1.20 8.92
N SER A 17 -25.41 0.26 8.68
CA SER A 17 -24.82 -0.59 9.72
C SER A 17 -23.54 0.01 10.34
N GLY A 18 -23.22 1.28 10.07
CA GLY A 18 -22.07 1.97 10.62
C GLY A 18 -20.73 1.62 9.94
N ILE A 19 -20.77 0.99 8.77
CA ILE A 19 -19.55 0.61 8.03
C ILE A 19 -19.25 1.67 6.97
N PRO A 20 -18.15 2.44 7.07
CA PRO A 20 -17.80 3.45 6.09
C PRO A 20 -17.42 2.82 4.74
N VAL A 21 -18.08 3.28 3.66
CA VAL A 21 -18.00 2.67 2.34
C VAL A 21 -17.43 3.61 1.29
N LEU A 22 -16.87 3.03 0.23
CA LEU A 22 -16.42 3.74 -0.96
C LEU A 22 -16.58 2.86 -2.21
N PRO A 23 -16.82 3.47 -3.41
CA PRO A 23 -16.88 2.74 -4.65
C PRO A 23 -15.49 2.35 -5.14
N LEU A 24 -15.37 1.16 -5.75
CA LEU A 24 -14.18 0.75 -6.49
C LEU A 24 -14.49 0.54 -7.96
N ARG A 25 -13.58 0.96 -8.82
CA ARG A 25 -13.61 0.67 -10.25
C ARG A 25 -12.95 -0.67 -10.58
N ARG A 26 -13.01 -1.05 -11.84
CA ARG A 26 -12.37 -2.27 -12.36
C ARG A 26 -10.91 -2.38 -11.88
N GLY A 27 -10.47 -3.59 -11.54
CA GLY A 27 -9.16 -3.84 -10.95
C GLY A 27 -9.08 -3.60 -9.44
N LYS A 28 -10.22 -3.44 -8.76
CA LYS A 28 -10.30 -3.20 -7.30
C LYS A 28 -9.59 -1.89 -6.89
N VAL A 29 -9.53 -0.91 -7.78
CA VAL A 29 -8.80 0.34 -7.60
C VAL A 29 -9.78 1.46 -7.18
N PRO A 30 -9.45 2.27 -6.17
CA PRO A 30 -10.23 3.45 -5.83
C PRO A 30 -10.26 4.47 -6.98
N PHE A 31 -11.23 5.38 -6.93
CA PHE A 31 -11.22 6.52 -7.83
C PHE A 31 -10.04 7.44 -7.50
N GLY A 32 -9.42 8.00 -8.54
CA GLY A 32 -8.30 8.92 -8.38
C GLY A 32 -8.72 10.25 -7.72
N ASN A 33 -7.74 11.02 -7.29
CA ASN A 33 -7.99 12.33 -6.73
C ASN A 33 -8.71 13.23 -7.74
N CYS A 34 -9.61 14.09 -7.27
CA CYS A 34 -10.21 15.13 -8.10
C CYS A 34 -9.15 16.16 -8.50
N PRO A 35 -9.41 16.97 -9.57
CA PRO A 35 -8.44 17.98 -10.00
C PRO A 35 -8.03 18.96 -8.89
N ALA A 36 -8.95 19.36 -8.02
CA ALA A 36 -8.68 20.24 -6.88
C ALA A 36 -7.73 19.62 -5.83
N CYS A 37 -7.55 18.29 -5.87
CA CYS A 37 -6.68 17.55 -4.96
C CYS A 37 -5.37 17.11 -5.60
N ALA A 38 -5.18 17.38 -6.91
CA ALA A 38 -4.04 16.85 -7.67
C ALA A 38 -2.71 17.16 -6.97
N ASP A 39 -2.50 18.40 -6.54
CA ASP A 39 -1.27 18.84 -5.90
C ASP A 39 -1.45 19.14 -4.40
N ASN A 40 -2.26 18.37 -3.70
CA ASN A 40 -2.62 18.61 -2.30
C ASN A 40 -3.41 19.92 -2.09
N ALA A 41 -3.99 20.46 -3.14
CA ALA A 41 -4.67 21.75 -3.13
C ALA A 41 -6.05 21.74 -2.45
N CYS A 42 -6.60 20.55 -2.14
CA CYS A 42 -7.89 20.46 -1.47
C CYS A 42 -7.76 20.71 0.04
N GLY A 43 -7.49 21.87 0.49
CA GLY A 43 -7.29 22.33 1.88
C GLY A 43 -7.81 21.48 3.07
N GLY A 44 -8.59 20.46 2.82
CA GLY A 44 -9.09 19.49 3.81
C GLY A 44 -8.59 18.07 3.60
N ARG A 45 -7.62 17.87 2.71
CA ARG A 45 -7.06 16.55 2.48
C ARG A 45 -6.38 16.03 3.75
N PRO A 46 -6.77 14.85 4.26
CA PRO A 46 -6.02 14.23 5.33
C PRO A 46 -4.63 13.88 4.82
N ASN A 47 -3.65 14.07 5.65
CA ASN A 47 -2.35 13.45 5.42
C ASN A 47 -2.57 11.93 5.36
N MET A 48 -2.17 11.30 4.25
CA MET A 48 -2.30 9.83 4.09
C MET A 48 -1.50 9.03 5.12
N ARG A 49 -0.74 9.70 5.99
CA ARG A 49 -0.03 9.10 7.13
C ARG A 49 -0.78 9.26 8.45
N VAL A 50 -1.85 10.05 8.46
CA VAL A 50 -2.65 10.33 9.66
C VAL A 50 -4.10 9.92 9.39
N PRO A 51 -4.75 9.16 10.28
CA PRO A 51 -6.16 8.83 10.16
C PRO A 51 -7.02 10.08 10.13
N GLY A 52 -8.03 10.09 9.28
CA GLY A 52 -8.99 11.18 9.23
C GLY A 52 -9.79 11.18 7.92
N PRO A 53 -11.01 11.73 7.94
CA PRO A 53 -11.87 11.79 6.77
C PRO A 53 -11.35 12.81 5.76
N CYS A 54 -11.56 12.55 4.48
CA CYS A 54 -11.38 13.53 3.44
C CYS A 54 -12.62 14.45 3.37
N ARG A 55 -12.40 15.77 3.42
CA ARG A 55 -13.45 16.77 3.28
C ARG A 55 -13.78 17.09 1.81
N CYS A 56 -13.12 16.44 0.87
CA CYS A 56 -13.43 16.64 -0.55
C CYS A 56 -14.82 16.11 -0.86
N PRO A 57 -15.65 16.86 -1.60
CA PRO A 57 -17.00 16.41 -1.97
C PRO A 57 -16.99 15.23 -2.95
N SER A 58 -15.90 15.03 -3.68
CA SER A 58 -15.74 13.92 -4.63
C SER A 58 -15.13 12.70 -3.97
N VAL A 59 -15.33 11.53 -4.59
CA VAL A 59 -14.67 10.28 -4.17
C VAL A 59 -13.18 10.36 -4.51
N CYS A 60 -12.39 10.90 -3.61
CA CYS A 60 -10.94 10.96 -3.74
C CYS A 60 -10.25 10.55 -2.43
N HIS A 61 -8.94 10.29 -2.48
CA HIS A 61 -8.13 9.85 -1.34
C HIS A 61 -8.48 8.45 -0.79
N ALA A 62 -8.98 7.56 -1.67
CA ALA A 62 -9.20 6.15 -1.33
C ALA A 62 -9.96 5.94 0.00
N TRP A 63 -9.31 5.26 0.96
CA TRP A 63 -9.89 4.95 2.27
C TRP A 63 -10.40 6.19 3.02
N ALA A 64 -9.77 7.36 2.84
CA ALA A 64 -10.16 8.59 3.53
C ALA A 64 -11.46 9.21 2.98
N ALA A 65 -11.93 8.76 1.82
CA ALA A 65 -13.24 9.13 1.28
C ALA A 65 -14.37 8.24 1.84
N ALA A 66 -14.05 7.13 2.50
CA ALA A 66 -15.07 6.23 3.00
C ALA A 66 -15.99 6.93 4.01
N THR A 67 -17.30 6.73 3.83
CA THR A 67 -18.32 7.43 4.61
C THR A 67 -19.47 6.50 4.99
N THR A 68 -20.12 6.82 6.12
CA THR A 68 -21.41 6.25 6.53
C THR A 68 -22.57 7.19 6.24
N ASP A 69 -22.29 8.40 5.75
CA ASP A 69 -23.33 9.40 5.47
C ASP A 69 -24.08 9.05 4.16
N PRO A 70 -25.37 8.68 4.24
CA PRO A 70 -26.17 8.35 3.07
C PRO A 70 -26.33 9.54 2.12
N ALA A 71 -26.35 10.78 2.64
CA ALA A 71 -26.46 11.96 1.79
C ALA A 71 -25.24 12.14 0.90
N VAL A 72 -24.05 11.82 1.40
CA VAL A 72 -22.82 11.80 0.61
C VAL A 72 -22.85 10.67 -0.43
N ILE A 73 -23.27 9.46 -0.03
CA ILE A 73 -23.34 8.30 -0.92
C ILE A 73 -24.26 8.55 -2.13
N VAL A 74 -25.39 9.25 -1.95
CA VAL A 74 -26.32 9.54 -3.04
C VAL A 74 -26.07 10.88 -3.71
N SER A 75 -25.07 11.63 -3.28
CA SER A 75 -24.79 12.96 -3.82
C SER A 75 -24.45 12.94 -5.32
N PRO A 76 -24.74 14.02 -6.07
CA PRO A 76 -24.37 14.13 -7.47
C PRO A 76 -22.86 13.92 -7.73
N GLN A 77 -22.02 14.35 -6.80
CA GLN A 77 -20.56 14.22 -6.86
C GLN A 77 -20.11 12.74 -6.83
N TRP A 78 -20.85 11.90 -6.10
CA TRP A 78 -20.57 10.46 -6.02
C TRP A 78 -21.30 9.66 -7.09
N ALA A 79 -22.40 10.17 -7.68
CA ALA A 79 -23.22 9.45 -8.65
C ALA A 79 -22.41 8.97 -9.87
N ALA A 80 -21.49 9.81 -10.38
CA ALA A 80 -20.60 9.43 -11.49
C ALA A 80 -19.65 8.29 -11.13
N ALA A 81 -19.18 8.24 -9.89
CA ALA A 81 -18.32 7.16 -9.39
C ALA A 81 -19.14 5.86 -9.24
N TRP A 82 -20.34 5.92 -8.69
CA TRP A 82 -21.20 4.73 -8.55
C TRP A 82 -21.59 4.12 -9.89
N ARG A 83 -21.88 4.92 -10.91
CA ARG A 83 -22.16 4.40 -12.28
C ARG A 83 -20.97 3.65 -12.89
N ARG A 84 -19.76 3.92 -12.44
CA ARG A 84 -18.52 3.30 -12.92
C ARG A 84 -17.95 2.27 -11.94
N ALA A 85 -18.57 2.15 -10.77
CA ALA A 85 -18.16 1.20 -9.75
C ALA A 85 -18.52 -0.23 -10.18
N VAL A 86 -17.60 -1.15 -9.94
CA VAL A 86 -17.84 -2.59 -10.16
C VAL A 86 -18.04 -3.32 -8.83
N CYS A 87 -17.66 -2.72 -7.71
CA CYS A 87 -17.88 -3.25 -6.38
C CYS A 87 -17.77 -2.16 -5.31
N VAL A 88 -18.18 -2.53 -4.11
CA VAL A 88 -18.07 -1.71 -2.91
C VAL A 88 -16.81 -2.13 -2.15
N ALA A 89 -16.10 -1.16 -1.60
CA ALA A 89 -15.15 -1.37 -0.52
C ALA A 89 -15.64 -0.69 0.75
N TYR A 90 -15.03 -1.04 1.84
CA TYR A 90 -15.25 -0.41 3.14
C TYR A 90 -13.92 -0.13 3.83
N HIS A 91 -13.92 0.83 4.75
CA HIS A 91 -12.78 1.15 5.60
C HIS A 91 -12.92 0.41 6.93
N PRO A 92 -12.21 -0.74 7.12
CA PRO A 92 -12.39 -1.55 8.31
C PRO A 92 -12.07 -0.79 9.59
N GLY A 93 -10.96 -0.06 9.63
CA GLY A 93 -10.56 0.72 10.80
C GLY A 93 -11.56 1.78 11.19
N GLY A 94 -12.26 2.39 10.22
CA GLY A 94 -13.36 3.33 10.47
C GLY A 94 -14.61 2.67 11.06
N ALA A 95 -14.79 1.37 10.84
CA ALA A 95 -15.84 0.55 11.44
C ALA A 95 -15.40 -0.14 12.76
N GLY A 96 -14.21 0.17 13.27
CA GLY A 96 -13.65 -0.53 14.43
C GLY A 96 -13.26 -1.98 14.15
N LEU A 97 -12.98 -2.33 12.89
CA LEU A 97 -12.68 -3.69 12.45
C LEU A 97 -11.24 -3.84 11.94
N THR A 98 -10.78 -5.08 11.95
CA THR A 98 -9.56 -5.51 11.25
C THR A 98 -9.89 -6.70 10.37
N VAL A 99 -9.46 -6.64 9.11
CA VAL A 99 -9.52 -7.73 8.15
C VAL A 99 -8.12 -8.30 7.98
N LEU A 100 -8.00 -9.58 8.22
CA LEU A 100 -6.84 -10.37 7.83
C LEU A 100 -7.14 -10.95 6.44
N ASP A 101 -6.44 -10.47 5.44
CA ASP A 101 -6.58 -10.88 4.04
C ASP A 101 -5.60 -12.02 3.78
N LEU A 102 -6.14 -13.23 3.61
CA LEU A 102 -5.40 -14.47 3.41
C LEU A 102 -5.47 -14.82 1.92
N ASP A 103 -4.37 -14.71 1.21
CA ASP A 103 -4.35 -14.78 -0.26
C ASP A 103 -4.30 -16.20 -0.85
N ASP A 104 -3.97 -17.20 -0.02
CA ASP A 104 -3.76 -18.58 -0.48
C ASP A 104 -4.06 -19.63 0.60
N ALA A 105 -4.01 -20.89 0.22
CA ALA A 105 -4.31 -22.04 1.10
C ALA A 105 -3.32 -22.18 2.27
N ASP A 106 -2.06 -21.82 2.08
CA ASP A 106 -1.04 -21.92 3.13
C ASP A 106 -1.29 -20.87 4.20
N ALA A 107 -1.64 -19.66 3.81
CA ALA A 107 -2.04 -18.59 4.72
C ALA A 107 -3.31 -18.98 5.52
N ILE A 108 -4.31 -19.59 4.86
CA ILE A 108 -5.53 -20.07 5.53
C ILE A 108 -5.20 -21.17 6.54
N THR A 109 -4.38 -22.15 6.15
CA THR A 109 -3.97 -23.26 7.02
C THR A 109 -3.25 -22.75 8.25
N TRP A 110 -2.32 -21.81 8.06
CA TRP A 110 -1.64 -21.16 9.15
C TRP A 110 -2.63 -20.41 10.07
N ALA A 111 -3.55 -19.62 9.51
CA ALA A 111 -4.50 -18.86 10.30
C ALA A 111 -5.39 -19.77 11.16
N ARG A 112 -5.86 -20.89 10.60
CA ARG A 112 -6.68 -21.88 11.32
C ARG A 112 -5.94 -22.53 12.47
N THR A 113 -4.63 -22.65 12.39
CA THR A 113 -3.80 -23.26 13.43
C THR A 113 -3.39 -22.26 14.51
N ALA A 114 -3.11 -21.02 14.11
CA ALA A 114 -2.44 -20.02 14.95
C ALA A 114 -3.39 -18.97 15.56
N LEU A 115 -4.61 -18.83 15.03
CA LEU A 115 -5.52 -17.74 15.40
C LEU A 115 -6.89 -18.27 15.83
N PRO A 116 -7.57 -17.57 16.75
CA PRO A 116 -8.94 -17.91 17.12
C PRO A 116 -9.88 -17.71 15.92
N ALA A 117 -10.86 -18.60 15.79
CA ALA A 117 -11.89 -18.50 14.77
C ALA A 117 -12.66 -17.17 14.89
N THR A 118 -13.03 -16.63 13.74
CA THR A 118 -13.82 -15.40 13.64
C THR A 118 -14.73 -15.46 12.43
N ARG A 119 -15.40 -14.35 12.08
CA ARG A 119 -16.17 -14.25 10.85
C ARG A 119 -15.26 -14.37 9.64
N THR A 120 -15.62 -15.25 8.71
CA THR A 120 -14.87 -15.55 7.48
C THR A 120 -15.69 -15.18 6.26
N VAL A 121 -15.04 -14.59 5.26
CA VAL A 121 -15.62 -14.30 3.94
C VAL A 121 -14.72 -14.92 2.88
N PRO A 122 -15.21 -15.84 2.05
CA PRO A 122 -14.41 -16.43 0.99
C PRO A 122 -14.06 -15.39 -0.07
N THR A 123 -12.85 -15.48 -0.60
CA THR A 123 -12.40 -14.70 -1.77
C THR A 123 -12.21 -15.64 -2.96
N THR A 124 -11.68 -15.13 -4.07
CA THR A 124 -11.42 -15.98 -5.26
C THR A 124 -10.33 -17.03 -5.00
N ARG A 125 -9.36 -16.76 -4.14
CA ARG A 125 -8.19 -17.63 -3.89
C ARG A 125 -7.94 -17.91 -2.41
N GLY A 126 -8.61 -17.19 -1.53
CA GLY A 126 -8.34 -17.22 -0.11
C GLY A 126 -9.54 -16.81 0.73
N GLU A 127 -9.31 -16.18 1.87
CA GLU A 127 -10.34 -15.78 2.82
C GLU A 127 -10.03 -14.42 3.43
N HIS A 128 -11.07 -13.62 3.73
CA HIS A 128 -10.98 -12.54 4.69
C HIS A 128 -11.44 -13.03 6.06
N TRP A 129 -10.60 -12.85 7.08
CA TRP A 129 -10.96 -13.07 8.47
C TRP A 129 -11.19 -11.73 9.14
N ILE A 130 -12.38 -11.53 9.72
CA ILE A 130 -12.83 -10.23 10.24
C ILE A 130 -12.91 -10.27 11.76
N TYR A 131 -12.13 -9.42 12.42
CA TYR A 131 -12.08 -9.27 13.86
C TYR A 131 -12.66 -7.92 14.31
N GLN A 132 -13.23 -7.86 15.50
CA GLN A 132 -13.62 -6.62 16.20
C GLN A 132 -12.38 -5.99 16.82
N GLY A 133 -12.15 -4.74 16.52
CA GLY A 133 -11.00 -3.95 16.97
C GLY A 133 -10.19 -3.40 15.79
N ALA A 134 -9.76 -2.16 15.92
CA ALA A 134 -8.92 -1.51 14.92
C ALA A 134 -7.43 -1.58 15.30
N MET A 135 -6.57 -1.59 14.30
CA MET A 135 -5.13 -1.55 14.43
C MET A 135 -4.49 -0.91 13.19
N PRO A 136 -3.21 -0.57 13.20
CA PRO A 136 -2.52 -0.15 11.98
C PRO A 136 -2.54 -1.23 10.90
N SER A 137 -2.86 -0.84 9.66
CA SER A 137 -2.78 -1.74 8.50
C SER A 137 -1.33 -2.04 8.15
N ARG A 138 -1.10 -3.24 7.64
CA ARG A 138 0.22 -3.65 7.19
C ARG A 138 0.12 -4.74 6.12
N ASN A 139 0.88 -4.56 5.04
CA ASN A 139 0.96 -5.57 3.99
C ASN A 139 2.12 -6.54 4.25
N ALA A 140 1.97 -7.75 3.74
CA ALA A 140 2.98 -8.80 3.78
C ALA A 140 3.54 -9.04 5.19
N VAL A 141 2.64 -9.12 6.18
CA VAL A 141 3.04 -9.44 7.58
C VAL A 141 3.58 -10.87 7.68
N ARG A 142 3.11 -11.73 6.78
CA ARG A 142 3.62 -13.06 6.45
C ARG A 142 3.42 -13.32 4.95
N PRO A 143 4.02 -14.36 4.35
CA PRO A 143 3.65 -14.80 3.01
C PRO A 143 2.14 -15.00 2.91
N GLY A 144 1.50 -14.39 1.90
CA GLY A 144 0.06 -14.47 1.65
C GLY A 144 -0.84 -13.82 2.69
N VAL A 145 -0.32 -12.98 3.62
CA VAL A 145 -1.12 -12.38 4.71
C VAL A 145 -0.94 -10.87 4.77
N ASP A 146 -2.04 -10.16 4.57
CA ASP A 146 -2.14 -8.71 4.74
C ASP A 146 -3.10 -8.34 5.88
N ILE A 147 -2.83 -7.24 6.57
CA ILE A 147 -3.73 -6.64 7.57
C ILE A 147 -4.34 -5.37 6.98
N LYS A 148 -5.66 -5.33 6.86
CA LYS A 148 -6.43 -4.16 6.41
C LYS A 148 -7.27 -3.65 7.58
N SER A 149 -6.96 -2.46 8.10
CA SER A 149 -7.69 -1.81 9.20
C SER A 149 -7.63 -0.29 9.06
N THR A 150 -6.91 0.44 9.95
CA THR A 150 -6.81 1.90 9.82
C THR A 150 -6.02 2.28 8.57
N MET A 151 -6.42 3.36 7.91
CA MET A 151 -5.78 3.91 6.70
C MET A 151 -5.73 2.92 5.51
N SER A 152 -6.68 2.00 5.45
CA SER A 152 -6.81 1.00 4.40
C SER A 152 -8.28 0.77 4.03
N TYR A 153 -8.51 0.01 2.99
CA TYR A 153 -9.84 -0.47 2.63
C TYR A 153 -9.80 -1.95 2.29
N ALA A 154 -10.92 -2.62 2.50
CA ALA A 154 -11.15 -3.99 2.08
C ALA A 154 -12.33 -4.03 1.11
N ARG A 155 -12.31 -4.93 0.13
CA ARG A 155 -13.45 -5.16 -0.75
C ARG A 155 -14.56 -5.85 0.03
N TRP A 156 -15.81 -5.39 -0.15
CA TRP A 156 -16.97 -6.11 0.34
C TRP A 156 -17.25 -7.33 -0.55
N LEU A 157 -17.29 -8.50 0.04
CA LEU A 157 -17.50 -9.77 -0.65
C LEU A 157 -18.72 -10.52 -0.10
N GLY A 158 -19.53 -9.85 0.73
CA GLY A 158 -20.68 -10.42 1.40
C GLY A 158 -20.53 -10.46 2.92
N PRO A 159 -21.57 -10.88 3.63
CA PRO A 159 -21.61 -10.87 5.09
C PRO A 159 -20.68 -11.92 5.73
N GLY A 160 -20.29 -12.94 4.94
CA GLY A 160 -19.50 -14.06 5.45
C GLY A 160 -20.29 -14.99 6.39
N SER A 161 -19.56 -15.86 7.06
CA SER A 161 -20.08 -16.84 8.01
C SER A 161 -19.33 -16.76 9.35
N GLY A 162 -19.95 -17.25 10.42
CA GLY A 162 -19.41 -17.23 11.78
C GLY A 162 -19.63 -15.89 12.51
N THR A 163 -19.25 -15.88 13.77
CA THR A 163 -19.38 -14.73 14.67
C THR A 163 -18.04 -13.98 14.72
N MET A 164 -18.07 -12.65 14.60
CA MET A 164 -16.87 -11.84 14.79
C MET A 164 -16.40 -11.93 16.24
N THR A 165 -15.13 -12.24 16.43
CA THR A 165 -14.46 -12.26 17.72
C THR A 165 -13.57 -11.02 17.89
N ALA A 166 -13.17 -10.73 19.14
CA ALA A 166 -12.26 -9.63 19.40
C ALA A 166 -10.91 -9.84 18.70
N LEU A 167 -10.29 -8.75 18.26
CA LEU A 167 -8.99 -8.76 17.61
C LEU A 167 -7.92 -9.32 18.59
N PRO A 168 -7.35 -10.50 18.30
CA PRO A 168 -6.42 -11.15 19.21
C PRO A 168 -5.03 -10.51 19.19
N ASP A 169 -4.31 -10.60 20.29
CA ASP A 169 -2.94 -10.09 20.40
C ASP A 169 -1.99 -10.78 19.42
N ALA A 170 -2.25 -12.03 19.07
CA ALA A 170 -1.49 -12.72 18.03
C ALA A 170 -1.53 -11.99 16.68
N VAL A 171 -2.69 -11.41 16.29
CA VAL A 171 -2.79 -10.58 15.06
C VAL A 171 -2.11 -9.22 15.28
N ARG A 172 -2.26 -8.61 16.44
CA ARG A 172 -1.58 -7.33 16.76
C ARG A 172 -0.06 -7.49 16.67
N SER A 173 0.47 -8.60 17.17
CA SER A 173 1.90 -8.91 17.16
C SER A 173 2.47 -9.05 15.75
N LEU A 174 1.66 -9.47 14.76
CA LEU A 174 2.11 -9.51 13.36
C LEU A 174 2.47 -8.12 12.79
N ALA A 175 1.85 -7.07 13.30
CA ALA A 175 2.13 -5.71 12.88
C ALA A 175 3.31 -5.07 13.65
N VAL A 176 3.69 -5.65 14.76
CA VAL A 176 4.91 -5.22 15.48
C VAL A 176 6.09 -5.59 14.60
N LYS A 177 6.83 -4.58 14.13
CA LYS A 177 8.16 -4.86 13.58
C LYS A 177 8.95 -5.44 14.73
N GLU A 178 9.34 -6.71 14.64
CA GLU A 178 10.48 -7.13 15.45
C GLU A 178 11.56 -6.05 15.29
N PRO A 179 12.09 -5.50 16.39
CA PRO A 179 13.23 -4.62 16.29
C PRO A 179 14.26 -5.45 15.50
N SER A 180 14.49 -5.05 14.26
CA SER A 180 15.58 -5.66 13.49
C SER A 180 16.76 -5.66 14.43
N PRO A 181 17.41 -6.81 14.70
CA PRO A 181 18.54 -6.84 15.61
C PRO A 181 19.41 -5.66 15.23
N PRO A 182 19.84 -4.83 16.20
CA PRO A 182 20.46 -3.55 15.90
C PRO A 182 21.45 -3.86 14.77
N ARG A 183 21.18 -3.32 13.59
CA ARG A 183 22.09 -3.48 12.44
C ARG A 183 23.41 -3.14 13.08
N ARG A 184 24.27 -4.15 13.22
CA ARG A 184 25.61 -3.99 13.79
C ARG A 184 26.08 -2.67 13.21
N ALA A 185 26.14 -1.66 14.07
CA ALA A 185 26.47 -0.32 13.62
C ALA A 185 27.69 -0.56 12.75
N PRO A 186 27.73 -0.13 11.49
CA PRO A 186 28.91 -0.35 10.67
C PRO A 186 30.01 0.05 11.61
N GLN A 187 30.86 -0.94 11.95
CA GLN A 187 31.97 -0.69 12.87
C GLN A 187 32.54 0.61 12.36
N THR A 188 32.40 1.64 13.18
CA THR A 188 32.97 2.94 12.88
C THR A 188 34.41 2.61 12.58
N LEU A 189 34.73 2.53 11.30
CA LEU A 189 36.09 2.70 10.85
C LEU A 189 36.42 4.13 11.24
N SER A 190 36.74 4.29 12.54
CA SER A 190 37.43 5.47 13.05
C SER A 190 38.70 5.56 12.22
N GLY A 191 38.63 6.35 11.15
CA GLY A 191 39.70 6.47 10.20
C GLY A 191 39.31 6.93 8.81
N LEU A 192 37.99 7.18 8.53
CA LEU A 192 37.66 7.84 7.27
C LEU A 192 38.01 9.32 7.36
N ARG A 193 39.20 9.61 6.89
CA ARG A 193 39.72 10.94 6.61
C ARG A 193 38.68 11.70 5.76
N THR A 194 38.28 12.87 6.20
CA THR A 194 37.78 13.94 5.38
C THR A 194 38.89 14.29 4.37
N GLY A 195 38.88 13.64 3.25
CA GLY A 195 39.85 13.83 2.18
C GLY A 195 39.13 14.09 0.88
N GLY A 196 39.51 15.15 0.22
CA GLY A 196 38.97 15.71 -1.00
C GLY A 196 38.82 14.75 -2.16
N GLN A 197 38.26 15.28 -3.22
CA GLN A 197 38.06 14.69 -4.54
C GLN A 197 39.06 13.56 -4.86
N GLY A 198 38.59 12.32 -4.86
CA GLY A 198 39.40 11.20 -5.26
C GLY A 198 39.07 9.93 -4.49
N GLU A 199 38.47 9.00 -5.18
CA GLU A 199 38.24 7.59 -4.83
C GLU A 199 36.99 7.30 -4.00
N CYS A 200 35.94 6.95 -4.77
CA CYS A 200 34.77 6.27 -4.26
C CYS A 200 35.22 4.97 -3.53
N PRO A 201 34.79 4.73 -2.27
CA PRO A 201 35.14 3.51 -1.53
C PRO A 201 34.64 2.22 -2.23
N HIS A 202 33.83 2.34 -3.25
CA HIS A 202 33.33 1.23 -4.08
C HIS A 202 34.25 0.89 -5.27
N ARG A 203 35.42 1.44 -5.32
CA ARG A 203 36.61 0.97 -6.03
C ARG A 203 36.68 1.05 -7.54
N THR A 204 35.62 0.99 -8.32
CA THR A 204 35.77 1.10 -9.78
C THR A 204 34.49 1.54 -10.46
N PRO A 205 34.57 2.29 -11.56
CA PRO A 205 33.41 2.56 -12.43
C PRO A 205 32.69 1.27 -12.85
N VAL A 206 33.42 0.19 -13.07
CA VAL A 206 32.89 -1.14 -13.42
C VAL A 206 31.94 -1.70 -12.34
N PHE A 207 32.22 -1.47 -11.07
CA PHE A 207 31.36 -1.93 -9.99
C PHE A 207 30.01 -1.17 -9.97
N LEU A 208 30.03 0.14 -10.19
CA LEU A 208 28.84 0.95 -10.31
C LEU A 208 28.03 0.54 -11.54
N GLU A 209 28.65 0.46 -12.72
CA GLU A 209 27.97 0.06 -13.96
C GLU A 209 27.32 -1.33 -13.83
N ARG A 210 28.03 -2.28 -13.24
CA ARG A 210 27.44 -3.60 -12.96
C ARG A 210 26.24 -3.52 -12.03
N GLY A 211 26.30 -2.67 -11.01
CA GLY A 211 25.20 -2.45 -10.07
C GLY A 211 23.98 -1.85 -10.75
N VAL A 212 24.17 -0.86 -11.63
CA VAL A 212 23.12 -0.24 -12.41
C VAL A 212 22.52 -1.22 -13.44
N ALA A 213 23.35 -1.96 -14.16
CA ALA A 213 22.90 -2.98 -15.12
C ALA A 213 22.05 -4.08 -14.45
N MET A 214 22.47 -4.56 -13.28
CA MET A 214 21.67 -5.52 -12.51
C MET A 214 20.34 -4.92 -12.03
N ALA A 215 20.32 -3.64 -11.72
CA ALA A 215 19.11 -2.94 -11.32
C ALA A 215 18.13 -2.78 -12.50
N GLU A 216 18.64 -2.40 -13.68
CA GLU A 216 17.88 -2.35 -14.92
C GLU A 216 17.28 -3.72 -15.26
N GLN A 217 18.09 -4.77 -15.22
CA GLN A 217 17.65 -6.14 -15.48
C GLN A 217 16.52 -6.54 -14.51
N ARG A 218 16.69 -6.28 -13.21
CA ARG A 218 15.67 -6.60 -12.20
C ARG A 218 14.34 -5.89 -12.44
N ILE A 219 14.38 -4.63 -12.88
CA ILE A 219 13.17 -3.88 -13.24
C ILE A 219 12.55 -4.48 -14.50
N THR A 220 13.34 -4.77 -15.52
CA THR A 220 12.89 -5.31 -16.82
C THR A 220 12.27 -6.70 -16.68
N GLU A 221 12.78 -7.54 -15.80
CA GLU A 221 12.28 -8.89 -15.54
C GLU A 221 11.01 -8.90 -14.67
N ALA A 222 10.67 -7.79 -14.03
CA ALA A 222 9.49 -7.73 -13.15
C ALA A 222 8.20 -8.03 -13.95
N SER A 223 7.52 -9.12 -13.59
CA SER A 223 6.24 -9.55 -14.19
C SER A 223 5.03 -9.19 -13.32
N SER A 224 5.24 -8.92 -12.03
CA SER A 224 4.22 -8.53 -11.06
C SER A 224 4.78 -7.54 -10.05
N ALA A 225 3.91 -6.80 -9.36
CA ALA A 225 4.27 -5.80 -8.35
C ALA A 225 5.38 -4.84 -8.85
N VAL A 226 5.31 -4.39 -10.09
CA VAL A 226 6.34 -3.58 -10.78
C VAL A 226 6.72 -2.37 -9.93
N HIS A 227 5.73 -1.61 -9.44
CA HIS A 227 5.96 -0.42 -8.61
C HIS A 227 6.81 -0.72 -7.36
N ALA A 228 6.48 -1.80 -6.65
CA ALA A 228 7.24 -2.20 -5.46
C ALA A 228 8.66 -2.67 -5.81
N THR A 229 8.82 -3.33 -6.96
CA THR A 229 10.13 -3.77 -7.46
C THR A 229 10.99 -2.57 -7.84
N VAL A 230 10.44 -1.58 -8.55
CA VAL A 230 11.12 -0.31 -8.89
C VAL A 230 11.59 0.40 -7.61
N TYR A 231 10.70 0.63 -6.65
CA TYR A 231 11.06 1.28 -5.38
C TYR A 231 12.19 0.55 -4.64
N ARG A 232 12.10 -0.78 -4.49
CA ARG A 232 13.12 -1.58 -3.80
C ARG A 232 14.46 -1.55 -4.54
N THR A 233 14.42 -1.52 -5.85
CA THR A 233 15.61 -1.46 -6.70
C THR A 233 16.29 -0.10 -6.56
N PHE A 234 15.54 1.00 -6.61
CA PHE A 234 16.06 2.34 -6.36
C PHE A 234 16.67 2.46 -4.96
N LEU A 235 15.99 1.92 -3.94
CA LEU A 235 16.50 1.89 -2.59
C LEU A 235 17.84 1.12 -2.49
N ALA A 236 17.95 -0.02 -3.20
CA ALA A 236 19.18 -0.82 -3.21
C ALA A 236 20.34 -0.10 -3.91
N VAL A 237 20.09 0.56 -5.04
CA VAL A 237 21.10 1.34 -5.77
C VAL A 237 21.56 2.54 -4.91
N LEU A 238 20.62 3.31 -4.36
CA LEU A 238 20.92 4.46 -3.51
C LEU A 238 21.64 4.07 -2.22
N SER A 239 21.28 2.96 -1.60
CA SER A 239 21.96 2.50 -0.37
C SER A 239 23.42 2.17 -0.59
N ARG A 240 23.80 1.76 -1.81
CA ARG A 240 25.17 1.38 -2.16
C ARG A 240 25.97 2.50 -2.79
N HIS A 241 25.33 3.31 -3.62
CA HIS A 241 26.01 4.29 -4.48
C HIS A 241 25.57 5.74 -4.28
N GLY A 242 24.48 5.98 -3.51
CA GLY A 242 23.92 7.30 -3.37
C GLY A 242 24.78 8.29 -2.58
N ARG A 243 25.55 7.82 -1.61
CA ARG A 243 26.36 8.67 -0.72
C ARG A 243 27.73 8.99 -1.26
N CYS A 244 28.23 8.28 -2.25
CA CYS A 244 29.57 8.48 -2.80
C CYS A 244 29.60 9.51 -3.95
N GLY A 245 28.44 9.99 -4.39
CA GLY A 245 28.36 10.93 -5.51
C GLY A 245 28.71 10.35 -6.88
N CYS A 246 28.89 9.02 -6.98
CA CYS A 246 29.25 8.37 -8.23
C CYS A 246 28.06 8.12 -9.16
N LEU A 247 26.82 8.16 -8.66
CA LEU A 247 25.62 8.09 -9.48
C LEU A 247 25.47 9.37 -10.27
N THR A 248 25.50 9.26 -11.58
CA THR A 248 25.26 10.38 -12.51
C THR A 248 23.79 10.41 -12.91
N ASP A 249 23.37 11.54 -13.50
CA ASP A 249 22.01 11.67 -14.04
C ASP A 249 21.73 10.65 -15.16
N ASP A 250 22.76 10.22 -15.89
CA ASP A 250 22.63 9.16 -16.91
C ASP A 250 22.23 7.81 -16.26
N HIS A 251 22.86 7.42 -15.16
CA HIS A 251 22.48 6.21 -14.44
C HIS A 251 21.04 6.26 -13.95
N VAL A 252 20.60 7.42 -13.46
CA VAL A 252 19.21 7.62 -12.99
C VAL A 252 18.26 7.55 -14.17
N THR A 253 18.59 8.18 -15.28
CA THR A 253 17.78 8.17 -16.51
C THR A 253 17.60 6.76 -17.05
N ARG A 254 18.64 5.94 -17.07
CA ARG A 254 18.59 4.53 -17.48
C ARG A 254 17.61 3.73 -16.61
N LEU A 255 17.70 3.87 -15.30
CA LEU A 255 16.79 3.21 -14.35
C LEU A 255 15.33 3.65 -14.51
N PHE A 256 15.10 4.94 -14.76
CA PHE A 256 13.77 5.48 -15.04
C PHE A 256 13.22 4.95 -16.36
N THR A 257 14.06 4.90 -17.41
CA THR A 257 13.69 4.36 -18.73
C THR A 257 13.26 2.88 -18.60
N ALA A 258 14.02 2.07 -17.84
CA ALA A 258 13.65 0.68 -17.59
C ALA A 258 12.32 0.56 -16.85
N ALA A 259 12.06 1.42 -15.87
CA ALA A 259 10.79 1.45 -15.14
C ALA A 259 9.62 1.90 -16.04
N GLN A 260 9.81 2.90 -16.86
CA GLN A 260 8.80 3.38 -17.81
C GLN A 260 8.47 2.33 -18.87
N ALA A 261 9.44 1.57 -19.36
CA ALA A 261 9.21 0.44 -20.26
C ALA A 261 8.33 -0.65 -19.63
N LYS A 262 8.24 -0.70 -18.29
CA LYS A 262 7.35 -1.58 -17.53
C LYS A 262 6.01 -0.94 -17.15
N GLY A 263 5.70 0.24 -17.71
CA GLY A 263 4.44 0.94 -17.51
C GLY A 263 4.39 1.92 -16.34
N GLU A 264 5.53 2.18 -15.67
CA GLU A 264 5.60 3.25 -14.67
C GLU A 264 5.58 4.62 -15.36
N THR A 265 4.90 5.58 -14.74
CA THR A 265 4.96 6.98 -15.22
C THR A 265 6.23 7.66 -14.71
N LEU A 266 6.68 8.72 -15.39
CA LEU A 266 7.80 9.53 -14.91
C LEU A 266 7.56 10.04 -13.47
N ARG A 267 6.33 10.45 -13.17
CA ARG A 267 5.95 10.87 -11.82
C ARG A 267 6.14 9.75 -10.79
N HIS A 268 5.69 8.52 -11.10
CA HIS A 268 5.88 7.38 -10.19
C HIS A 268 7.38 7.08 -9.98
N CYS A 269 8.20 7.17 -11.03
CA CYS A 269 9.64 7.00 -10.92
C CYS A 269 10.26 8.07 -10.00
N THR A 270 9.89 9.34 -10.20
CA THR A 270 10.36 10.46 -9.38
C THR A 270 9.95 10.32 -7.92
N ASP A 271 8.69 9.97 -7.66
CA ASP A 271 8.16 9.76 -6.30
C ASP A 271 8.88 8.57 -5.62
N ALA A 272 9.07 7.46 -6.33
CA ALA A 272 9.78 6.29 -5.83
C ALA A 272 11.25 6.60 -5.50
N TRP A 273 11.92 7.37 -6.36
CA TRP A 273 13.31 7.82 -6.16
C TRP A 273 13.44 8.73 -4.95
N THR A 274 12.56 9.73 -4.83
CA THR A 274 12.53 10.67 -3.71
C THR A 274 12.24 9.96 -2.39
N ASN A 275 11.27 9.05 -2.39
CA ASN A 275 10.96 8.26 -1.20
C ASN A 275 12.12 7.34 -0.79
N ALA A 276 12.83 6.75 -1.74
CA ALA A 276 14.01 5.94 -1.46
C ALA A 276 15.15 6.78 -0.86
N ARG A 277 15.38 8.00 -1.37
CA ARG A 277 16.34 8.95 -0.78
C ARG A 277 15.95 9.33 0.64
N THR A 278 14.71 9.74 0.86
CA THR A 278 14.20 10.09 2.20
C THR A 278 14.35 8.93 3.19
N THR A 279 14.08 7.70 2.74
CA THR A 279 14.25 6.48 3.58
C THR A 279 15.70 6.28 4.02
N LEU A 280 16.65 6.73 3.22
CA LEU A 280 18.09 6.61 3.49
C LEU A 280 18.68 7.86 4.18
N GLY A 281 17.88 8.88 4.44
CA GLY A 281 18.33 10.14 5.04
C GLY A 281 19.23 10.95 4.10
N MET A 282 18.88 11.03 2.81
CA MET A 282 19.66 11.69 1.75
C MET A 282 18.90 12.84 1.17
#